data_352b3f9c4aef001634da33988518646f
#
_entry.id   352b3f9c4aef001634da33988518646f
#
_cell.length_a   1.000
_cell.length_b   1.000
_cell.length_c   1.000
_cell.angle_alpha   90.00
_cell.angle_beta   90.00
_cell.angle_gamma   90.00
#
_symmetry.space_group_name_H-M   'P 1'
#
loop_
_entity.id
_entity.type
_entity.pdbx_description
1 polymer ?
#
loop_
_entity_poly.entity_id
_entity_poly.type
_entity_poly.pdbx_seq_one_letter_code
_entity_poly.pdbx_strand_id
1 'polypeptide(L)'
;MTPEAALHKWFSGFGITAYAHTSTPSDAVYPYLTYDLVLGGWNSGEVNIPVNIWYRTDSEAEPNAKVREISRTLGLGGVTVPCDDGVIWLKKGSPWAQSVFIEGEDEKIKRRYVNINAEFLVAE
;
A
#
# COMPACT_ATOMS: atom_id res chain seq x y z
N MET A 1 0.75 14.37 -13.66
CA MET A 1 1.33 13.76 -12.44
C MET A 1 2.09 12.51 -12.83
N THR A 2 3.30 12.36 -12.35
CA THR A 2 4.11 11.18 -12.63
C THR A 2 3.47 9.92 -12.03
N PRO A 3 3.82 8.71 -12.53
CA PRO A 3 3.32 7.47 -11.93
C PRO A 3 3.62 7.36 -10.43
N GLU A 4 4.84 7.70 -10.01
CA GLU A 4 5.22 7.66 -8.59
C GLU A 4 4.43 8.66 -7.75
N ALA A 5 4.15 9.85 -8.27
CA ALA A 5 3.33 10.82 -7.56
C ALA A 5 1.87 10.37 -7.47
N ALA A 6 1.38 9.75 -8.54
CA ALA A 6 0.02 9.21 -8.57
C ALA A 6 -0.16 8.08 -7.55
N LEU A 7 0.83 7.18 -7.44
CA LEU A 7 0.83 6.13 -6.43
C LEU A 7 0.84 6.72 -5.02
N HIS A 8 1.70 7.69 -4.77
CA HIS A 8 1.78 8.32 -3.46
C HIS A 8 0.46 8.98 -3.08
N LYS A 9 -0.17 9.68 -4.02
CA LYS A 9 -1.47 10.31 -3.79
C LYS A 9 -2.53 9.26 -3.45
N TRP A 10 -2.54 8.14 -4.16
CA TRP A 10 -3.51 7.08 -3.92
C TRP A 10 -3.32 6.47 -2.51
N PHE A 11 -2.07 6.12 -2.16
CA PHE A 11 -1.79 5.56 -0.84
C PHE A 11 -2.07 6.55 0.29
N SER A 12 -1.96 7.85 0.02
CA SER A 12 -2.22 8.89 1.02
C SER A 12 -3.72 9.13 1.27
N GLY A 13 -4.59 8.47 0.49
CA GLY A 13 -6.04 8.69 0.56
C GLY A 13 -6.77 7.89 1.64
N PHE A 14 -6.07 7.19 2.54
CA PHE A 14 -6.70 6.32 3.51
C PHE A 14 -6.74 6.87 4.94
N GLY A 15 -6.49 8.16 5.11
CA GLY A 15 -6.60 8.80 6.42
C GLY A 15 -5.43 8.53 7.37
N ILE A 16 -4.40 7.85 6.91
CA ILE A 16 -3.14 7.65 7.64
C ILE A 16 -2.00 8.12 6.74
N THR A 17 -0.88 8.50 7.36
CA THR A 17 0.26 8.98 6.58
C THR A 17 0.87 7.85 5.78
N ALA A 18 1.17 8.12 4.50
CA ALA A 18 1.81 7.15 3.61
C ALA A 18 3.24 7.59 3.33
N TYR A 19 4.16 6.64 3.35
CA TYR A 19 5.55 6.86 2.99
C TYR A 19 5.99 5.82 1.98
N ALA A 20 6.74 6.23 0.96
CA ALA A 20 7.56 5.27 0.22
C ALA A 20 8.54 4.64 1.23
N HIS A 21 8.74 3.35 1.17
CA HIS A 21 9.49 2.61 2.20
C HIS A 21 10.85 3.26 2.51
N THR A 22 11.60 3.62 1.48
CA THR A 22 12.94 4.22 1.64
C THR A 22 12.92 5.65 2.16
N SER A 23 11.77 6.28 2.24
CA SER A 23 11.59 7.65 2.72
C SER A 23 10.88 7.72 4.07
N THR A 24 10.75 6.58 4.76
CA THR A 24 10.10 6.54 6.06
C THR A 24 11.01 7.14 7.13
N PRO A 25 10.56 8.20 7.83
CA PRO A 25 11.38 8.77 8.90
C PRO A 25 11.48 7.80 10.09
N SER A 26 12.61 7.85 10.79
CA SER A 26 12.83 6.97 11.96
C SER A 26 11.86 7.27 13.11
N ASP A 27 11.30 8.47 13.13
CA ASP A 27 10.34 8.92 14.14
C ASP A 27 8.91 8.98 13.61
N ALA A 28 8.58 8.17 12.61
CA ALA A 28 7.24 8.13 12.04
C ALA A 28 6.19 7.88 13.12
N VAL A 29 5.11 8.64 13.06
CA VAL A 29 4.03 8.58 14.05
C VAL A 29 2.96 7.59 13.60
N TYR A 30 2.60 6.66 14.49
CA TYR A 30 1.52 5.70 14.21
C TYR A 30 0.16 6.37 14.21
N PRO A 31 -0.82 5.92 13.40
CA PRO A 31 -0.63 4.88 12.38
C PRO A 31 -0.08 5.45 11.08
N TYR A 32 0.61 4.62 10.33
CA TYR A 32 1.11 5.01 9.00
C TYR A 32 1.21 3.76 8.12
N LEU A 33 1.34 3.98 6.82
CA LEU A 33 1.63 2.88 5.90
C LEU A 33 2.91 3.18 5.13
N THR A 34 3.60 2.11 4.75
CA THR A 34 4.76 2.18 3.87
C THR A 34 4.48 1.32 2.65
N TYR A 35 4.94 1.77 1.50
CA TYR A 35 4.85 0.98 0.28
C TYR A 35 6.20 0.96 -0.42
N ASP A 36 6.52 -0.18 -1.02
CA ASP A 36 7.72 -0.28 -1.84
C ASP A 36 7.41 0.32 -3.20
N LEU A 37 8.16 1.35 -3.58
CA LEU A 37 7.96 1.96 -4.89
C LEU A 37 8.52 1.03 -5.97
N VAL A 38 7.61 0.51 -6.78
CA VAL A 38 7.93 -0.30 -7.94
C VAL A 38 7.36 0.42 -9.15
N LEU A 39 8.15 0.57 -10.18
CA LEU A 39 7.72 1.19 -11.42
C LEU A 39 7.82 0.18 -12.55
N GLY A 40 6.89 0.28 -13.48
CA GLY A 40 6.88 -0.56 -14.65
C GLY A 40 6.39 0.21 -15.85
N GLY A 41 6.37 -0.41 -17.01
CA GLY A 41 5.87 0.17 -18.22
C GLY A 41 4.91 -0.76 -18.92
N TRP A 42 4.50 -0.40 -20.11
CA TRP A 42 3.46 -1.09 -20.86
C TRP A 42 3.68 -2.61 -20.99
N ASN A 43 4.92 -3.04 -21.11
CA ASN A 43 5.25 -4.46 -21.32
C ASN A 43 5.71 -5.17 -20.05
N SER A 44 5.64 -4.53 -18.90
CA SER A 44 6.13 -5.12 -17.65
C SER A 44 5.23 -6.22 -17.10
N GLY A 45 3.95 -6.23 -17.52
CA GLY A 45 2.96 -7.11 -16.91
C GLY A 45 2.62 -6.68 -15.50
N GLU A 46 2.09 -7.60 -14.72
CA GLU A 46 1.66 -7.34 -13.36
C GLU A 46 2.84 -7.45 -12.41
N VAL A 47 3.02 -6.44 -11.56
CA VAL A 47 4.10 -6.41 -10.55
C VAL A 47 3.49 -6.23 -9.18
N ASN A 48 4.17 -6.73 -8.15
CA ASN A 48 3.70 -6.61 -6.78
C ASN A 48 4.27 -5.35 -6.13
N ILE A 49 3.39 -4.61 -5.44
CA ILE A 49 3.80 -3.48 -4.59
C ILE A 49 3.53 -3.90 -3.15
N PRO A 50 4.55 -4.33 -2.40
CA PRO A 50 4.37 -4.65 -0.99
C PRO A 50 3.99 -3.41 -0.18
N VAL A 51 2.97 -3.57 0.67
CA VAL A 51 2.49 -2.48 1.53
C VAL A 51 2.48 -3.00 2.96
N ASN A 52 2.94 -2.17 3.89
CA ASN A 52 2.87 -2.46 5.31
C ASN A 52 2.08 -1.37 6.01
N ILE A 53 1.15 -1.79 6.87
CA ILE A 53 0.35 -0.88 7.67
C ILE A 53 0.76 -1.08 9.12
N TRP A 54 1.08 0.03 9.79
CA TRP A 54 1.63 0.02 11.14
C TRP A 54 0.72 0.77 12.08
N TYR A 55 0.26 0.07 13.13
CA TYR A 55 -0.51 0.66 14.21
C TYR A 55 0.18 0.40 15.54
N ARG A 56 -0.01 1.31 16.48
CA ARG A 56 0.38 1.07 17.86
C ARG A 56 -0.89 1.12 18.70
N THR A 57 -1.41 -0.05 19.04
CA THR A 57 -2.72 -0.21 19.69
C THR A 57 -2.79 -1.56 20.40
N ASP A 58 -3.64 -1.65 21.40
CA ASP A 58 -3.93 -2.92 22.07
C ASP A 58 -4.97 -3.74 21.29
N SER A 59 -5.64 -3.14 20.32
CA SER A 59 -6.75 -3.76 19.58
C SER A 59 -6.33 -4.17 18.17
N GLU A 60 -6.74 -5.36 17.76
CA GLU A 60 -6.62 -5.80 16.36
C GLU A 60 -7.65 -5.13 15.46
N ALA A 61 -8.68 -4.51 16.03
CA ALA A 61 -9.80 -3.97 15.27
C ALA A 61 -9.40 -2.84 14.32
N GLU A 62 -8.54 -1.93 14.78
CA GLU A 62 -8.14 -0.77 13.98
C GLU A 62 -7.35 -1.15 12.74
N PRO A 63 -6.26 -1.95 12.85
CA PRO A 63 -5.54 -2.36 11.65
C PRO A 63 -6.39 -3.23 10.73
N ASN A 64 -7.25 -4.10 11.27
CA ASN A 64 -8.15 -4.90 10.45
C ASN A 64 -9.15 -4.04 9.67
N ALA A 65 -9.66 -2.99 10.31
CA ALA A 65 -10.58 -2.06 9.64
C ALA A 65 -9.90 -1.32 8.50
N LYS A 66 -8.65 -0.92 8.69
CA LYS A 66 -7.90 -0.23 7.63
C LYS A 66 -7.63 -1.14 6.44
N VAL A 67 -7.25 -2.39 6.70
CA VAL A 67 -7.06 -3.39 5.65
C VAL A 67 -8.36 -3.58 4.87
N ARG A 68 -9.50 -3.64 5.57
CA ARG A 68 -10.80 -3.80 4.92
C ARG A 68 -11.19 -2.58 4.09
N GLU A 69 -10.87 -1.40 4.58
CA GLU A 69 -11.12 -0.15 3.84
C GLU A 69 -10.38 -0.15 2.50
N ILE A 70 -9.11 -0.52 2.52
CA ILE A 70 -8.29 -0.59 1.30
C ILE A 70 -8.85 -1.66 0.36
N SER A 71 -9.24 -2.82 0.90
CA SER A 71 -9.84 -3.90 0.13
C SER A 71 -11.11 -3.43 -0.59
N ARG A 72 -11.97 -2.70 0.12
CA ARG A 72 -13.22 -2.20 -0.46
C ARG A 72 -12.97 -1.15 -1.54
N THR A 73 -11.97 -0.30 -1.33
CA THR A 73 -11.60 0.71 -2.32
C THR A 73 -11.12 0.06 -3.61
N LEU A 74 -10.34 -1.02 -3.51
CA LEU A 74 -9.88 -1.75 -4.69
C LEU A 74 -11.02 -2.52 -5.36
N GLY A 75 -11.94 -3.10 -4.58
CA GLY A 75 -13.04 -3.88 -5.11
C GLY A 75 -12.58 -5.15 -5.81
N LEU A 76 -13.49 -5.79 -6.53
CA LEU A 76 -13.21 -7.08 -7.18
C LEU A 76 -12.33 -6.93 -8.42
N GLY A 77 -12.53 -5.87 -9.19
CA GLY A 77 -11.80 -5.64 -10.44
C GLY A 77 -10.61 -4.71 -10.33
N GLY A 78 -10.35 -4.20 -9.13
CA GLY A 78 -9.32 -3.22 -8.93
C GLY A 78 -9.75 -1.81 -9.33
N VAL A 79 -8.80 -0.88 -9.28
CA VAL A 79 -9.04 0.52 -9.65
C VAL A 79 -7.93 0.98 -10.58
N THR A 80 -8.24 1.95 -11.45
CA THR A 80 -7.23 2.58 -12.29
C THR A 80 -6.90 3.95 -11.71
N VAL A 81 -5.62 4.25 -11.64
CA VAL A 81 -5.10 5.52 -11.15
C VAL A 81 -4.48 6.25 -12.33
N PRO A 82 -5.06 7.39 -12.74
CA PRO A 82 -4.51 8.15 -13.87
C PRO A 82 -3.15 8.76 -13.52
N CYS A 83 -2.28 8.78 -14.51
CA CYS A 83 -0.98 9.43 -14.40
C CYS A 83 -0.55 9.90 -15.78
N ASP A 84 0.63 10.52 -15.86
CA ASP A 84 1.17 10.94 -17.14
C ASP A 84 1.34 9.72 -18.04
N ASP A 85 0.93 9.87 -19.29
CA ASP A 85 1.07 8.86 -20.34
C ASP A 85 0.31 7.55 -20.11
N GLY A 86 -0.67 7.54 -19.22
CA GLY A 86 -1.50 6.35 -19.05
C GLY A 86 -2.18 6.22 -17.70
N VAL A 87 -2.33 4.97 -17.26
CA VAL A 87 -2.96 4.64 -15.98
C VAL A 87 -2.20 3.52 -15.30
N ILE A 88 -2.36 3.43 -14.00
CA ILE A 88 -1.87 2.31 -13.19
C ILE A 88 -3.09 1.53 -12.70
N TRP A 89 -3.16 0.24 -13.02
CA TRP A 89 -4.26 -0.61 -12.59
C TRP A 89 -3.85 -1.35 -11.32
N LEU A 90 -4.47 -0.99 -10.20
CA LEU A 90 -4.17 -1.58 -8.89
C LEU A 90 -5.21 -2.64 -8.56
N LYS A 91 -4.75 -3.81 -8.15
CA LYS A 91 -5.59 -4.95 -7.82
C LYS A 91 -5.12 -5.59 -6.53
N LYS A 92 -6.00 -6.33 -5.86
CA LYS A 92 -5.62 -7.10 -4.69
C LYS A 92 -4.73 -8.28 -5.11
N GLY A 93 -3.63 -8.48 -4.38
CA GLY A 93 -2.79 -9.65 -4.55
C GLY A 93 -3.30 -10.83 -3.75
N SER A 94 -2.57 -11.94 -3.80
CA SER A 94 -2.93 -13.16 -3.07
C SER A 94 -1.69 -13.74 -2.39
N PRO A 95 -1.73 -13.96 -1.06
CA PRO A 95 -2.83 -13.62 -0.16
C PRO A 95 -3.03 -12.11 -0.10
N TRP A 96 -4.26 -11.66 0.21
CA TRP A 96 -4.54 -10.23 0.23
C TRP A 96 -3.77 -9.52 1.34
N ALA A 97 -3.90 -10.02 2.56
CA ALA A 97 -3.26 -9.38 3.71
C ALA A 97 -2.97 -10.43 4.78
N GLN A 98 -1.95 -10.15 5.58
CA GLN A 98 -1.62 -11.02 6.70
C GLN A 98 -1.05 -10.21 7.85
N SER A 99 -1.28 -10.72 9.06
CA SER A 99 -0.69 -10.20 10.27
C SER A 99 0.77 -10.64 10.34
N VAL A 100 1.67 -9.74 10.72
CA VAL A 100 3.08 -10.05 10.85
C VAL A 100 3.50 -9.85 12.29
N PHE A 101 4.02 -10.91 12.90
CA PHE A 101 4.60 -10.85 14.24
C PHE A 101 6.08 -10.52 14.13
N ILE A 102 6.53 -9.58 14.96
CA ILE A 102 7.96 -9.19 15.02
C ILE A 102 8.44 -9.46 16.44
N GLU A 103 9.31 -10.45 16.56
CA GLU A 103 9.87 -10.84 17.87
C GLU A 103 10.74 -9.71 18.43
N GLY A 104 10.59 -9.42 19.72
CA GLY A 104 11.37 -8.40 20.41
C GLY A 104 10.85 -6.99 20.26
N GLU A 105 9.78 -6.78 19.49
CA GLU A 105 9.15 -5.48 19.34
C GLU A 105 8.10 -5.23 20.43
N ASP A 106 7.68 -3.97 20.56
CA ASP A 106 6.59 -3.57 21.44
C ASP A 106 5.31 -4.34 21.07
N GLU A 107 4.69 -5.01 22.04
CA GLU A 107 3.47 -5.79 21.83
C GLU A 107 2.31 -5.00 21.23
N LYS A 108 2.31 -3.68 21.42
CA LYS A 108 1.27 -2.80 20.89
C LYS A 108 1.44 -2.49 19.42
N ILE A 109 2.60 -2.79 18.85
CA ILE A 109 2.82 -2.58 17.43
C ILE A 109 2.14 -3.70 16.65
N LYS A 110 1.16 -3.33 15.84
CA LYS A 110 0.41 -4.24 14.97
C LYS A 110 0.78 -3.93 13.53
N ARG A 111 1.31 -4.91 12.84
CA ARG A 111 1.71 -4.76 11.45
C ARG A 111 0.84 -5.65 10.57
N ARG A 112 0.38 -5.08 9.47
CA ARG A 112 -0.33 -5.84 8.43
C ARG A 112 0.45 -5.71 7.13
N TYR A 113 0.82 -6.84 6.57
CA TYR A 113 1.42 -6.91 5.25
C TYR A 113 0.31 -7.08 4.22
N VAL A 114 0.25 -6.18 3.26
CA VAL A 114 -0.81 -6.12 2.26
C VAL A 114 -0.19 -6.26 0.88
N ASN A 115 -0.74 -7.14 0.06
CA ASN A 115 -0.27 -7.36 -1.30
C ASN A 115 -1.15 -6.63 -2.30
N ILE A 116 -0.57 -5.66 -2.99
CA ILE A 116 -1.23 -4.95 -4.08
C ILE A 116 -0.46 -5.26 -5.35
N ASN A 117 -1.17 -5.72 -6.38
CA ASN A 117 -0.59 -5.93 -7.68
C ASN A 117 -0.90 -4.75 -8.57
N ALA A 118 0.08 -4.31 -9.34
CA ALA A 118 -0.05 -3.15 -10.21
C ALA A 118 0.32 -3.52 -11.63
N GLU A 119 -0.47 -3.04 -12.58
CA GLU A 119 -0.14 -3.13 -13.98
C GLU A 119 0.01 -1.70 -14.50
N PHE A 120 1.20 -1.38 -14.98
CA PHE A 120 1.52 -0.03 -15.44
C PHE A 120 1.21 0.08 -16.93
N LEU A 121 0.03 0.58 -17.24
CA LEU A 121 -0.40 0.82 -18.62
C LEU A 121 0.05 2.22 -19.01
N VAL A 122 1.35 2.41 -19.05
CA VAL A 122 2.01 3.70 -19.19
C VAL A 122 3.01 3.63 -20.33
N ALA A 123 2.93 4.57 -21.24
CA ALA A 123 3.92 4.70 -22.30
C ALA A 123 5.23 5.22 -21.70
N GLU A 124 6.32 4.56 -22.04
CA GLU A 124 7.63 4.87 -21.49
C GLU A 124 8.56 5.35 -22.58
#